data_a3f322333e4e39e90dd0d02fd9e423f9
#
_entry.id   a3f322333e4e39e90dd0d02fd9e423f9
#
_cell.length_a   1.000
_cell.length_b   1.000
_cell.length_c   1.000
_cell.angle_alpha   90.00
_cell.angle_beta   90.00
_cell.angle_gamma   90.00
#
_symmetry.space_group_name_H-M   'P 1'
#
loop_
_entity.id
_entity.type
_entity.pdbx_description
1 polymer ?
#
loop_
_entity_poly.entity_id
_entity_poly.type
_entity_poly.pdbx_seq_one_letter_code
_entity_poly.pdbx_strand_id
1 'polypeptide(L)'
;MSSRVEVYLTERKSLGGPLANDWLELESLYQSRLWHELTLRISNFVHRDELQQGEQLKNFYEHFLSDFEHRINQLALVEIIIPITRTFKQVDEAIQFIQQIREKVKANSQAILLCDVTIGKAYLVTKNLVKTKEYIEELTPKFDELDHLTTVHSRFYDLASNYYRVMGNHSEYYQNALKYLGRKTKFCIF
;
A
#
# COMPACT_ATOMS: atom_id res chain seq x y z
N MET A 1 -31.68 -10.61 2.36
CA MET A 1 -30.40 -11.32 2.64
C MET A 1 -29.37 -10.24 2.94
N SER A 2 -28.84 -10.20 4.17
CA SER A 2 -27.73 -9.28 4.50
C SER A 2 -26.54 -9.60 3.60
N SER A 3 -25.90 -8.58 3.06
CA SER A 3 -24.68 -8.78 2.27
C SER A 3 -23.56 -9.29 3.18
N ARG A 4 -22.57 -10.00 2.62
CA ARG A 4 -21.39 -10.46 3.36
C ARG A 4 -20.72 -9.33 4.14
N VAL A 5 -20.73 -8.14 3.56
CA VAL A 5 -20.19 -6.91 4.14
C VAL A 5 -20.98 -6.48 5.38
N GLU A 6 -22.34 -6.50 5.32
CA GLU A 6 -23.18 -6.10 6.46
C GLU A 6 -23.00 -7.03 7.66
N VAL A 7 -22.88 -8.33 7.41
CA VAL A 7 -22.59 -9.32 8.47
C VAL A 7 -21.26 -9.00 9.14
N TYR A 8 -20.20 -8.82 8.35
CA TYR A 8 -18.87 -8.49 8.85
C TYR A 8 -18.86 -7.21 9.68
N LEU A 9 -19.48 -6.13 9.18
CA LEU A 9 -19.54 -4.85 9.90
C LEU A 9 -20.32 -4.96 11.22
N THR A 10 -21.42 -5.73 11.23
CA THR A 10 -22.22 -5.97 12.44
C THR A 10 -21.43 -6.72 13.50
N GLU A 11 -20.70 -7.76 13.09
CA GLU A 11 -19.79 -8.50 13.99
C GLU A 11 -18.70 -7.59 14.58
N ARG A 12 -18.05 -6.77 13.73
CA ARG A 12 -17.00 -5.86 14.20
C ARG A 12 -17.51 -4.80 15.17
N LYS A 13 -18.69 -4.27 14.95
CA LYS A 13 -19.33 -3.32 15.88
C LYS A 13 -19.68 -3.96 17.22
N SER A 14 -20.15 -5.21 17.21
CA SER A 14 -20.53 -5.93 18.43
C SER A 14 -19.35 -6.24 19.35
N LEU A 15 -18.14 -6.32 18.80
CA LEU A 15 -16.92 -6.51 19.59
C LEU A 15 -16.57 -5.29 20.46
N GLY A 16 -17.12 -4.10 20.15
CA GLY A 16 -16.82 -2.86 20.87
C GLY A 16 -15.35 -2.43 20.78
N GLY A 17 -14.91 -1.65 21.76
CA GLY A 17 -13.51 -1.22 21.86
C GLY A 17 -13.20 0.11 21.15
N PRO A 18 -11.91 0.48 21.05
CA PRO A 18 -11.48 1.80 20.55
C PRO A 18 -11.84 2.06 19.09
N LEU A 19 -12.07 1.00 18.30
CA LEU A 19 -12.41 1.09 16.88
C LEU A 19 -13.93 1.12 16.60
N ALA A 20 -14.79 1.03 17.63
CA ALA A 20 -16.23 0.95 17.43
C ALA A 20 -16.80 2.15 16.64
N ASN A 21 -16.34 3.35 16.94
CA ASN A 21 -16.74 4.56 16.22
C ASN A 21 -16.25 4.57 14.77
N ASP A 22 -15.03 4.09 14.53
CA ASP A 22 -14.48 3.97 13.18
C ASP A 22 -15.32 3.01 12.34
N TRP A 23 -15.75 1.87 12.89
CA TRP A 23 -16.62 0.91 12.20
C TRP A 23 -18.00 1.47 11.88
N LEU A 24 -18.59 2.26 12.79
CA LEU A 24 -19.88 2.94 12.55
C LEU A 24 -19.77 3.95 11.40
N GLU A 25 -18.69 4.72 11.36
CA GLU A 25 -18.44 5.69 10.30
C GLU A 25 -18.22 5.01 8.94
N LEU A 26 -17.41 3.94 8.89
CA LEU A 26 -17.18 3.16 7.68
C LEU A 26 -18.50 2.56 7.15
N GLU A 27 -19.36 2.04 8.02
CA GLU A 27 -20.69 1.52 7.64
C GLU A 27 -21.57 2.61 7.06
N SER A 28 -21.65 3.78 7.71
CA SER A 28 -22.46 4.92 7.25
C SER A 28 -22.02 5.38 5.85
N LEU A 29 -20.70 5.52 5.64
CA LEU A 29 -20.14 5.91 4.35
C LEU A 29 -20.38 4.85 3.25
N TYR A 30 -20.27 3.57 3.60
CA TYR A 30 -20.55 2.46 2.69
C TYR A 30 -22.03 2.43 2.28
N GLN A 31 -22.96 2.54 3.22
CA GLN A 31 -24.41 2.57 2.97
C GLN A 31 -24.82 3.79 2.12
N SER A 32 -24.18 4.95 2.37
CA SER A 32 -24.40 6.17 1.61
C SER A 32 -23.71 6.15 0.24
N ARG A 33 -22.90 5.13 -0.07
CA ARG A 33 -22.12 4.99 -1.32
C ARG A 33 -21.16 6.15 -1.57
N LEU A 34 -20.66 6.77 -0.53
CA LEU A 34 -19.69 7.87 -0.59
C LEU A 34 -18.27 7.30 -0.74
N TRP A 35 -17.97 6.76 -1.93
CA TRP A 35 -16.74 5.98 -2.18
C TRP A 35 -15.45 6.78 -1.97
N HIS A 36 -15.47 8.07 -2.27
CA HIS A 36 -14.30 8.93 -2.09
C HIS A 36 -13.98 9.12 -0.60
N GLU A 37 -14.96 9.56 0.19
CA GLU A 37 -14.83 9.76 1.63
C GLU A 37 -14.50 8.44 2.34
N LEU A 38 -15.14 7.36 1.90
CA LEU A 38 -14.85 6.01 2.39
C LEU A 38 -13.39 5.62 2.14
N THR A 39 -12.85 5.91 0.94
CA THR A 39 -11.44 5.64 0.60
C THR A 39 -10.50 6.43 1.50
N LEU A 40 -10.75 7.72 1.71
CA LEU A 40 -9.95 8.57 2.60
C LEU A 40 -9.99 8.05 4.05
N ARG A 41 -11.17 7.66 4.51
CA ARG A 41 -11.33 7.12 5.86
C ARG A 41 -10.59 5.79 6.03
N ILE A 42 -10.70 4.88 5.07
CA ILE A 42 -9.99 3.60 5.07
C ILE A 42 -8.47 3.82 5.04
N SER A 43 -7.97 4.77 4.24
CA SER A 43 -6.54 5.09 4.19
C SER A 43 -5.97 5.47 5.56
N ASN A 44 -6.73 6.17 6.38
CA ASN A 44 -6.34 6.47 7.77
C ASN A 44 -6.55 5.27 8.69
N PHE A 45 -7.64 4.52 8.49
CA PHE A 45 -8.03 3.41 9.35
C PHE A 45 -7.02 2.26 9.32
N VAL A 46 -6.47 1.89 8.16
CA VAL A 46 -5.50 0.80 8.04
C VAL A 46 -4.16 1.05 8.73
N HIS A 47 -3.91 2.30 9.16
CA HIS A 47 -2.71 2.67 9.91
C HIS A 47 -2.90 2.62 11.44
N ARG A 48 -4.09 2.24 11.91
CA ARG A 48 -4.34 2.06 13.34
C ARG A 48 -3.54 0.88 13.88
N ASP A 49 -2.84 1.09 14.99
CA ASP A 49 -1.98 0.07 15.61
C ASP A 49 -2.77 -1.17 16.03
N GLU A 50 -4.03 -1.00 16.44
CA GLU A 50 -4.93 -2.09 16.84
C GLU A 50 -5.22 -3.06 15.70
N LEU A 51 -5.21 -2.61 14.45
CA LEU A 51 -5.45 -3.43 13.26
C LEU A 51 -4.20 -4.14 12.75
N GLN A 52 -3.03 -3.66 13.13
CA GLN A 52 -1.75 -4.21 12.67
C GLN A 52 -1.40 -5.55 13.34
N GLN A 53 -2.18 -5.96 14.32
CA GLN A 53 -1.99 -7.22 15.05
C GLN A 53 -2.80 -8.36 14.42
N GLY A 54 -2.15 -9.48 14.18
CA GLY A 54 -2.80 -10.69 13.67
C GLY A 54 -3.27 -10.57 12.21
N GLU A 55 -4.40 -11.20 11.90
CA GLU A 55 -4.95 -11.28 10.54
C GLU A 55 -6.11 -10.27 10.31
N GLN A 56 -6.23 -9.25 11.16
CA GLN A 56 -7.37 -8.33 11.11
C GLN A 56 -7.44 -7.55 9.80
N LEU A 57 -6.30 -7.04 9.31
CA LEU A 57 -6.23 -6.31 8.04
C LEU A 57 -6.46 -7.21 6.83
N LYS A 58 -6.02 -8.48 6.87
CA LYS A 58 -6.32 -9.45 5.83
C LYS A 58 -7.83 -9.74 5.75
N ASN A 59 -8.45 -10.01 6.90
CA ASN A 59 -9.91 -10.20 6.99
C ASN A 59 -10.69 -8.94 6.56
N PHE A 60 -10.18 -7.75 6.89
CA PHE A 60 -10.75 -6.48 6.44
C PHE A 60 -10.76 -6.36 4.92
N TYR A 61 -9.67 -6.72 4.25
CA TYR A 61 -9.62 -6.76 2.80
C TYR A 61 -10.62 -7.77 2.23
N GLU A 62 -10.58 -9.03 2.70
CA GLU A 62 -11.36 -10.13 2.15
C GLU A 62 -12.88 -9.96 2.34
N HIS A 63 -13.30 -9.38 3.46
CA HIS A 63 -14.73 -9.30 3.82
C HIS A 63 -15.35 -7.93 3.56
N PHE A 64 -14.55 -6.89 3.44
CA PHE A 64 -15.05 -5.52 3.28
C PHE A 64 -14.52 -4.85 2.02
N LEU A 65 -13.20 -4.67 1.90
CA LEU A 65 -12.61 -3.87 0.83
C LEU A 65 -12.81 -4.49 -0.56
N SER A 66 -12.73 -5.82 -0.68
CA SER A 66 -12.87 -6.57 -1.94
C SER A 66 -14.22 -6.37 -2.64
N ASP A 67 -15.28 -6.01 -1.91
CA ASP A 67 -16.62 -5.80 -2.45
C ASP A 67 -16.70 -4.57 -3.38
N PHE A 68 -15.99 -3.51 -3.02
CA PHE A 68 -16.02 -2.24 -3.74
C PHE A 68 -14.66 -1.75 -4.25
N GLU A 69 -13.63 -2.60 -4.24
CA GLU A 69 -12.27 -2.24 -4.71
C GLU A 69 -12.27 -1.64 -6.13
N HIS A 70 -13.23 -2.08 -6.99
CA HIS A 70 -13.41 -1.58 -8.35
C HIS A 70 -13.99 -0.15 -8.42
N ARG A 71 -14.49 0.40 -7.30
CA ARG A 71 -15.00 1.77 -7.17
C ARG A 71 -13.95 2.74 -6.65
N ILE A 72 -12.85 2.22 -6.13
CA ILE A 72 -11.75 3.00 -5.56
C ILE A 72 -10.78 3.39 -6.68
N ASN A 73 -10.17 4.57 -6.55
CA ASN A 73 -9.03 4.93 -7.41
C ASN A 73 -7.91 3.89 -7.25
N GLN A 74 -7.40 3.38 -8.36
CA GLN A 74 -6.42 2.29 -8.37
C GLN A 74 -5.14 2.60 -7.59
N LEU A 75 -4.64 3.83 -7.66
CA LEU A 75 -3.48 4.24 -6.88
C LEU A 75 -3.78 4.25 -5.38
N ALA A 76 -4.93 4.81 -4.98
CA ALA A 76 -5.38 4.81 -3.59
C ALA A 76 -5.61 3.39 -3.06
N LEU A 77 -6.12 2.48 -3.90
CA LEU A 77 -6.26 1.06 -3.55
C LEU A 77 -4.89 0.46 -3.18
N VAL A 78 -3.87 0.64 -4.01
CA VAL A 78 -2.53 0.11 -3.72
C VAL A 78 -1.94 0.73 -2.45
N GLU A 79 -2.14 2.03 -2.21
CA GLU A 79 -1.72 2.69 -0.96
C GLU A 79 -2.37 2.05 0.29
N ILE A 80 -3.65 1.67 0.21
CA ILE A 80 -4.37 0.97 1.29
C ILE A 80 -3.85 -0.47 1.45
N ILE A 81 -3.47 -1.13 0.37
CA ILE A 81 -2.97 -2.51 0.38
C ILE A 81 -1.58 -2.63 1.03
N ILE A 82 -0.72 -1.63 0.89
CA ILE A 82 0.65 -1.67 1.44
C ILE A 82 0.70 -1.97 2.95
N PRO A 83 -0.06 -1.31 3.85
CA PRO A 83 -0.13 -1.68 5.26
C PRO A 83 -0.61 -3.12 5.48
N ILE A 84 -1.56 -3.61 4.66
CA ILE A 84 -2.09 -4.97 4.76
C ILE A 84 -0.98 -6.00 4.47
N THR A 85 -0.14 -5.74 3.46
CA THR A 85 0.96 -6.66 3.11
C THR A 85 1.99 -6.83 4.22
N ARG A 86 2.13 -5.85 5.11
CA ARG A 86 3.05 -5.93 6.25
C ARG A 86 2.59 -6.89 7.35
N THR A 87 1.30 -7.25 7.37
CA THR A 87 0.73 -8.18 8.36
C THR A 87 0.83 -9.65 7.96
N PHE A 88 1.27 -9.94 6.74
CA PHE A 88 1.50 -11.31 6.29
C PHE A 88 2.69 -11.93 7.03
N LYS A 89 2.53 -13.18 7.47
CA LYS A 89 3.59 -13.93 8.19
C LYS A 89 4.71 -14.34 7.25
N GLN A 90 4.37 -14.65 5.99
CA GLN A 90 5.32 -15.07 4.96
C GLN A 90 5.39 -14.01 3.87
N VAL A 91 6.61 -13.63 3.51
CA VAL A 91 6.83 -12.59 2.50
C VAL A 91 6.41 -13.05 1.10
N ASP A 92 6.52 -14.33 0.82
CA ASP A 92 6.09 -14.91 -0.46
C ASP A 92 4.58 -14.79 -0.66
N GLU A 93 3.79 -14.99 0.40
CA GLU A 93 2.33 -14.76 0.36
C GLU A 93 2.01 -13.28 0.11
N ALA A 94 2.74 -12.37 0.76
CA ALA A 94 2.59 -10.94 0.54
C ALA A 94 2.92 -10.56 -0.91
N ILE A 95 3.98 -11.12 -1.49
CA ILE A 95 4.35 -10.87 -2.89
C ILE A 95 3.26 -11.39 -3.84
N GLN A 96 2.77 -12.61 -3.65
CA GLN A 96 1.68 -13.16 -4.45
C GLN A 96 0.41 -12.31 -4.35
N PHE A 97 0.09 -11.83 -3.16
CA PHE A 97 -1.05 -10.94 -2.96
C PHE A 97 -0.88 -9.61 -3.71
N ILE A 98 0.30 -8.98 -3.63
CA ILE A 98 0.57 -7.74 -4.40
C ILE A 98 0.52 -8.00 -5.91
N GLN A 99 0.99 -9.16 -6.38
CA GLN A 99 0.89 -9.53 -7.80
C GLN A 99 -0.57 -9.66 -8.26
N GLN A 100 -1.45 -10.22 -7.44
CA GLN A 100 -2.90 -10.27 -7.73
C GLN A 100 -3.50 -8.85 -7.81
N ILE A 101 -3.13 -7.96 -6.89
CA ILE A 101 -3.58 -6.56 -6.94
C ILE A 101 -3.02 -5.85 -8.18
N ARG A 102 -1.78 -6.09 -8.55
CA ARG A 102 -1.15 -5.54 -9.75
C ARG A 102 -1.94 -5.87 -11.02
N GLU A 103 -2.45 -7.11 -11.11
CA GLU A 103 -3.32 -7.53 -12.22
C GLU A 103 -4.66 -6.76 -12.26
N LYS A 104 -5.20 -6.38 -11.09
CA LYS A 104 -6.44 -5.61 -11.00
C LYS A 104 -6.27 -4.12 -11.35
N VAL A 105 -5.08 -3.56 -11.15
CA VAL A 105 -4.80 -2.12 -11.35
C VAL A 105 -4.09 -1.81 -12.67
N LYS A 106 -4.23 -2.65 -13.68
CA LYS A 106 -3.54 -2.53 -14.99
C LYS A 106 -3.81 -1.23 -15.75
N ALA A 107 -4.93 -0.57 -15.47
CA ALA A 107 -5.31 0.66 -16.15
C ALA A 107 -4.54 1.90 -15.66
N ASN A 108 -3.80 1.80 -14.54
CA ASN A 108 -3.06 2.92 -13.95
C ASN A 108 -1.57 2.59 -13.84
N SER A 109 -0.75 3.21 -14.67
CA SER A 109 0.70 2.99 -14.70
C SER A 109 1.38 3.30 -13.36
N GLN A 110 0.95 4.33 -12.66
CA GLN A 110 1.51 4.69 -11.35
C GLN A 110 1.17 3.63 -10.28
N ALA A 111 -0.04 3.07 -10.32
CA ALA A 111 -0.44 1.99 -9.43
C ALA A 111 0.39 0.71 -9.68
N ILE A 112 0.66 0.38 -10.94
CA ILE A 112 1.55 -0.73 -11.32
C ILE A 112 2.95 -0.50 -10.76
N LEU A 113 3.53 0.68 -11.00
CA LEU A 113 4.87 1.01 -10.51
C LEU A 113 4.94 0.95 -8.98
N LEU A 114 3.88 1.38 -8.28
CA LEU A 114 3.80 1.29 -6.84
C LEU A 114 3.77 -0.17 -6.34
N CYS A 115 3.05 -1.06 -7.04
CA CYS A 115 3.09 -2.50 -6.76
C CYS A 115 4.51 -3.06 -6.95
N ASP A 116 5.16 -2.74 -8.08
CA ASP A 116 6.50 -3.23 -8.40
C ASP A 116 7.55 -2.73 -7.39
N VAL A 117 7.49 -1.47 -6.97
CA VAL A 117 8.32 -0.91 -5.88
C VAL A 117 8.08 -1.65 -4.56
N THR A 118 6.82 -1.99 -4.26
CA THR A 118 6.46 -2.69 -3.02
C THR A 118 6.98 -4.13 -3.03
N ILE A 119 6.94 -4.82 -4.18
CA ILE A 119 7.55 -6.15 -4.37
C ILE A 119 9.08 -6.07 -4.21
N GLY A 120 9.73 -5.10 -4.85
CA GLY A 120 11.17 -4.86 -4.68
C GLY A 120 11.56 -4.64 -3.22
N LYS A 121 10.72 -3.91 -2.45
CA LYS A 121 10.93 -3.70 -1.01
C LYS A 121 10.76 -5.00 -0.21
N ALA A 122 9.82 -5.86 -0.57
CA ALA A 122 9.64 -7.16 0.04
C ALA A 122 10.88 -8.06 -0.17
N TYR A 123 11.46 -8.06 -1.39
CA TYR A 123 12.72 -8.77 -1.65
C TYR A 123 13.91 -8.18 -0.87
N LEU A 124 13.96 -6.87 -0.67
CA LEU A 124 15.01 -6.25 0.13
C LEU A 124 14.92 -6.68 1.61
N VAL A 125 13.72 -6.76 2.16
CA VAL A 125 13.47 -7.23 3.54
C VAL A 125 13.91 -8.68 3.72
N THR A 126 13.67 -9.54 2.74
CA THR A 126 14.14 -10.94 2.75
C THR A 126 15.63 -11.10 2.39
N LYS A 127 16.35 -9.97 2.22
CA LYS A 127 17.77 -9.96 1.82
C LYS A 127 18.05 -10.64 0.46
N ASN A 128 17.04 -10.75 -0.40
CA ASN A 128 17.23 -11.22 -1.77
C ASN A 128 17.72 -10.06 -2.64
N LEU A 129 19.00 -9.73 -2.48
CA LEU A 129 19.61 -8.56 -3.11
C LEU A 129 19.66 -8.66 -4.64
N VAL A 130 19.72 -9.89 -5.19
CA VAL A 130 19.73 -10.12 -6.64
C VAL A 130 18.41 -9.67 -7.25
N LYS A 131 17.28 -10.19 -6.74
CA LYS A 131 15.95 -9.77 -7.22
C LYS A 131 15.67 -8.31 -6.97
N THR A 132 16.10 -7.77 -5.82
CA THR A 132 15.95 -6.34 -5.52
C THR A 132 16.66 -5.48 -6.56
N LYS A 133 17.88 -5.88 -6.97
CA LYS A 133 18.64 -5.19 -8.03
C LYS A 133 17.89 -5.20 -9.36
N GLU A 134 17.39 -6.37 -9.77
CA GLU A 134 16.63 -6.54 -11.02
C GLU A 134 15.43 -5.60 -11.05
N TYR A 135 14.65 -5.52 -9.96
CA TYR A 135 13.53 -4.56 -9.85
C TYR A 135 13.97 -3.10 -9.94
N ILE A 136 15.08 -2.72 -9.29
CA ILE A 136 15.59 -1.33 -9.36
C ILE A 136 16.04 -1.00 -10.79
N GLU A 137 16.76 -1.88 -11.45
CA GLU A 137 17.24 -1.68 -12.82
C GLU A 137 16.10 -1.62 -13.84
N GLU A 138 15.06 -2.43 -13.66
CA GLU A 138 13.87 -2.41 -14.52
C GLU A 138 13.01 -1.16 -14.29
N LEU A 139 12.91 -0.69 -13.04
CA LEU A 139 12.06 0.44 -12.69
C LEU A 139 12.71 1.79 -13.01
N THR A 140 14.03 1.91 -12.95
CA THR A 140 14.74 3.19 -13.17
C THR A 140 14.31 3.88 -14.46
N PRO A 141 14.35 3.26 -15.65
CA PRO A 141 13.94 3.93 -16.88
C PRO A 141 12.46 4.31 -16.89
N LYS A 142 11.59 3.48 -16.28
CA LYS A 142 10.14 3.77 -16.20
C LYS A 142 9.84 5.01 -15.36
N PHE A 143 10.66 5.25 -14.31
CA PHE A 143 10.53 6.45 -13.50
C PHE A 143 11.13 7.68 -14.16
N ASP A 144 12.17 7.53 -14.97
CA ASP A 144 12.79 8.62 -15.72
C ASP A 144 11.89 9.12 -16.87
N GLU A 145 11.04 8.24 -17.43
CA GLU A 145 10.06 8.56 -18.48
C GLU A 145 8.81 9.32 -17.96
N LEU A 146 8.59 9.34 -16.64
CA LEU A 146 7.43 10.03 -16.05
C LEU A 146 7.66 11.54 -15.98
N ASP A 147 6.87 12.30 -16.75
CA ASP A 147 6.96 13.77 -16.83
C ASP A 147 6.67 14.47 -15.48
N HIS A 148 5.90 13.85 -14.60
CA HIS A 148 5.47 14.46 -13.34
C HIS A 148 5.96 13.70 -12.12
N LEU A 149 6.49 14.46 -11.17
CA LEU A 149 6.91 13.92 -9.87
C LEU A 149 5.68 13.52 -9.02
N THR A 150 5.60 12.26 -8.66
CA THR A 150 4.52 11.69 -7.85
C THR A 150 5.05 11.13 -6.52
N THR A 151 4.14 10.79 -5.60
CA THR A 151 4.48 10.12 -4.34
C THR A 151 5.19 8.77 -4.57
N VAL A 152 4.91 8.12 -5.71
CA VAL A 152 5.52 6.83 -6.08
C VAL A 152 7.04 6.97 -6.29
N HIS A 153 7.52 8.10 -6.81
CA HIS A 153 8.96 8.37 -6.94
C HIS A 153 9.68 8.39 -5.57
N SER A 154 9.06 8.99 -4.55
CA SER A 154 9.62 8.96 -3.20
C SER A 154 9.81 7.53 -2.70
N ARG A 155 8.83 6.65 -2.94
CA ARG A 155 8.90 5.26 -2.52
C ARG A 155 9.95 4.47 -3.28
N PHE A 156 10.13 4.77 -4.58
CA PHE A 156 11.21 4.19 -5.38
C PHE A 156 12.60 4.60 -4.88
N TYR A 157 12.81 5.89 -4.60
CA TYR A 157 14.11 6.34 -4.07
C TYR A 157 14.38 5.85 -2.64
N ASP A 158 13.34 5.64 -1.83
CA ASP A 158 13.47 4.95 -0.54
C ASP A 158 13.97 3.51 -0.72
N LEU A 159 13.40 2.77 -1.68
CA LEU A 159 13.84 1.41 -2.02
C LEU A 159 15.29 1.41 -2.50
N ALA A 160 15.64 2.23 -3.49
CA ALA A 160 16.96 2.30 -4.09
C ALA A 160 18.03 2.71 -3.07
N SER A 161 17.76 3.74 -2.25
CA SER A 161 18.68 4.18 -1.22
C SER A 161 18.96 3.08 -0.20
N ASN A 162 17.92 2.39 0.30
CA ASN A 162 18.07 1.30 1.25
C ASN A 162 18.85 0.11 0.65
N TYR A 163 18.62 -0.22 -0.62
CA TYR A 163 19.38 -1.24 -1.33
C TYR A 163 20.87 -0.88 -1.40
N TYR A 164 21.22 0.31 -1.89
CA TYR A 164 22.62 0.73 -2.02
C TYR A 164 23.32 0.89 -0.66
N ARG A 165 22.56 1.24 0.39
CA ARG A 165 23.08 1.23 1.76
C ARG A 165 23.49 -0.17 2.21
N VAL A 166 22.67 -1.19 1.93
CA VAL A 166 22.99 -2.59 2.25
C VAL A 166 24.15 -3.11 1.43
N MET A 167 24.30 -2.67 0.17
CA MET A 167 25.39 -3.03 -0.71
C MET A 167 26.72 -2.30 -0.38
N GLY A 168 26.70 -1.30 0.50
CA GLY A 168 27.87 -0.49 0.82
C GLY A 168 28.27 0.51 -0.27
N ASN A 169 27.43 0.73 -1.28
CA ASN A 169 27.65 1.76 -2.30
C ASN A 169 27.18 3.12 -1.81
N HIS A 170 28.07 3.81 -1.09
CA HIS A 170 27.75 5.08 -0.43
C HIS A 170 27.43 6.21 -1.42
N SER A 171 28.01 6.22 -2.62
CA SER A 171 27.74 7.24 -3.63
C SER A 171 26.28 7.19 -4.10
N GLU A 172 25.84 6.01 -4.55
CA GLU A 172 24.46 5.79 -5.00
C GLU A 172 23.45 5.92 -3.86
N TYR A 173 23.81 5.44 -2.66
CA TYR A 173 22.99 5.65 -1.46
C TYR A 173 22.72 7.14 -1.24
N TYR A 174 23.78 7.96 -1.23
CA TYR A 174 23.64 9.39 -0.95
C TYR A 174 22.80 10.12 -1.99
N GLN A 175 23.02 9.83 -3.28
CA GLN A 175 22.25 10.42 -4.39
C GLN A 175 20.76 10.09 -4.27
N ASN A 176 20.41 8.81 -4.06
CA ASN A 176 19.02 8.37 -3.94
C ASN A 176 18.38 8.88 -2.65
N ALA A 177 19.11 8.95 -1.54
CA ALA A 177 18.62 9.52 -0.29
C ALA A 177 18.30 11.02 -0.42
N LEU A 178 19.12 11.79 -1.11
CA LEU A 178 18.85 13.21 -1.40
C LEU A 178 17.60 13.36 -2.29
N LYS A 179 17.46 12.54 -3.33
CA LYS A 179 16.26 12.54 -4.18
C LYS A 179 15.00 12.19 -3.36
N TYR A 180 15.09 11.24 -2.43
CA TYR A 180 14.00 10.90 -1.52
C TYR A 180 13.61 12.07 -0.61
N LEU A 181 14.58 12.69 0.08
CA LEU A 181 14.34 13.80 0.99
C LEU A 181 13.80 15.03 0.29
N GLY A 182 14.39 15.43 -0.85
CA GLY A 182 13.95 16.59 -1.61
C GLY A 182 12.52 16.46 -2.16
N ARG A 183 11.97 15.24 -2.23
CA ARG A 183 10.60 14.97 -2.67
C ARG A 183 9.62 14.83 -1.51
N LYS A 184 10.05 14.29 -0.38
CA LYS A 184 9.23 14.17 0.83
C LYS A 184 8.83 15.56 1.36
N THR A 185 9.74 16.53 1.34
CA THR A 185 9.47 17.89 1.80
C THR A 185 8.46 18.64 0.93
N LYS A 186 8.37 18.35 -0.38
CA LYS A 186 7.37 18.98 -1.27
C LYS A 186 5.93 18.51 -1.01
N PHE A 187 5.73 17.33 -0.42
CA PHE A 187 4.40 16.77 -0.12
C PHE A 187 3.95 16.95 1.33
N CYS A 188 4.81 17.41 2.23
CA CYS A 188 4.46 17.73 3.62
C CYS A 188 4.01 19.18 3.85
N ILE A 189 3.84 19.99 2.79
CA ILE A 189 3.48 21.43 2.90
C ILE A 189 1.98 21.68 2.57
N PHE A 190 1.17 20.60 2.48
CA PHE A 190 -0.29 20.75 2.34
C PHE A 190 -1.02 19.91 3.36
#